data_4175b33f39bcd7be24a90903259419e8
#
_entry.id   4175b33f39bcd7be24a90903259419e8
#
_cell.length_a   1.000
_cell.length_b   1.000
_cell.length_c   1.000
_cell.angle_alpha   90.00
_cell.angle_beta   90.00
_cell.angle_gamma   90.00
#
_symmetry.space_group_name_H-M   'P 1'
#
loop_
_entity.id
_entity.type
_entity.pdbx_description
1 polymer ?
#
loop_
_entity_poly.entity_id
_entity_poly.type
_entity_poly.pdbx_seq_one_letter_code
_entity_poly.pdbx_strand_id
1 'polypeptide(L)'
;ISWERIRDEFLKILESDHPAEGILFLKSTGLLSYILPEVDVCFSIPQKSPKRHHIYDVGTHLVMALKNCPSYDPITRFATLIHDIGKVKTFRKDEKTELITFYNHEVVGKKQAKIIADRFKLSNKQKDKLVTLVGEHQFTVTELLTDKAIRRFIRSVTKEYLQDMLDLRTADRIGSGATPTSWRLDLFKKRLIEVQKQPFQIKDLKIDGNEVMKILKIKPGRKVGDVLKKLFDQVVEGKIKNEKQTLLHVLDKQLSPSEV
;
A
#
# COMPACT_ATOMS: atom_id res chain seq x y z
N ILE A 1 -33.29 -1.57 -4.44
CA ILE A 1 -32.21 -2.24 -5.20
C ILE A 1 -31.22 -2.79 -4.21
N SER A 2 -30.73 -4.05 -4.41
CA SER A 2 -29.75 -4.65 -3.50
C SER A 2 -28.33 -4.10 -3.74
N TRP A 3 -27.49 -4.14 -2.72
CA TRP A 3 -26.11 -3.65 -2.81
C TRP A 3 -25.24 -4.51 -3.74
N GLU A 4 -25.56 -5.78 -3.92
CA GLU A 4 -24.89 -6.66 -4.88
C GLU A 4 -25.08 -6.14 -6.33
N ARG A 5 -26.32 -5.76 -6.68
CA ARG A 5 -26.61 -5.18 -8.01
C ARG A 5 -25.95 -3.81 -8.20
N ILE A 6 -25.98 -2.96 -7.16
CA ILE A 6 -25.28 -1.66 -7.19
C ILE A 6 -23.77 -1.89 -7.37
N ARG A 7 -23.18 -2.84 -6.64
CA ARG A 7 -21.77 -3.22 -6.80
C ARG A 7 -21.47 -3.60 -8.24
N ASP A 8 -22.25 -4.54 -8.79
CA ASP A 8 -21.97 -5.10 -10.11
C ASP A 8 -22.02 -4.02 -11.19
N GLU A 9 -23.00 -3.13 -11.16
CA GLU A 9 -23.06 -1.99 -12.10
C GLU A 9 -21.95 -0.96 -11.83
N PHE A 10 -21.63 -0.67 -10.58
CA PHE A 10 -20.54 0.24 -10.22
C PHE A 10 -19.17 -0.27 -10.68
N LEU A 11 -18.90 -1.57 -10.50
CA LEU A 11 -17.66 -2.18 -10.98
C LEU A 11 -17.56 -2.14 -12.51
N LYS A 12 -18.66 -2.32 -13.26
CA LYS A 12 -18.69 -2.15 -14.72
C LYS A 12 -18.33 -0.72 -15.14
N ILE A 13 -18.80 0.29 -14.40
CA ILE A 13 -18.38 1.69 -14.65
C ILE A 13 -16.85 1.80 -14.47
N LEU A 14 -16.30 1.22 -13.40
CA LEU A 14 -14.87 1.26 -13.15
C LEU A 14 -14.03 0.45 -14.16
N GLU A 15 -14.56 -0.62 -14.73
CA GLU A 15 -13.95 -1.44 -15.79
C GLU A 15 -13.95 -0.77 -17.15
N SER A 16 -14.86 0.20 -17.39
CA SER A 16 -15.02 0.86 -18.67
C SER A 16 -13.79 1.67 -19.09
N ASP A 17 -13.73 2.06 -20.34
CA ASP A 17 -12.68 2.96 -20.86
C ASP A 17 -12.83 4.41 -20.35
N HIS A 18 -14.00 4.76 -19.81
CA HIS A 18 -14.34 6.10 -19.34
C HIS A 18 -14.84 6.13 -17.89
N PRO A 19 -14.10 5.56 -16.91
CA PRO A 19 -14.59 5.43 -15.55
C PRO A 19 -14.79 6.79 -14.86
N ALA A 20 -13.96 7.77 -15.18
CA ALA A 20 -14.06 9.12 -14.61
C ALA A 20 -15.33 9.83 -15.04
N GLU A 21 -15.67 9.73 -16.30
CA GLU A 21 -16.90 10.27 -16.88
C GLU A 21 -18.13 9.61 -16.26
N GLY A 22 -18.08 8.30 -16.01
CA GLY A 22 -19.13 7.57 -15.29
C GLY A 22 -19.36 8.10 -13.88
N ILE A 23 -18.29 8.36 -13.11
CA ILE A 23 -18.39 8.96 -11.77
C ILE A 23 -18.95 10.39 -11.83
N LEU A 24 -18.50 11.20 -12.79
CA LEU A 24 -19.04 12.56 -12.99
C LEU A 24 -20.53 12.54 -13.37
N PHE A 25 -20.96 11.55 -14.16
CA PHE A 25 -22.36 11.36 -14.49
C PHE A 25 -23.19 10.99 -13.25
N LEU A 26 -22.71 10.07 -12.40
CA LEU A 26 -23.34 9.76 -11.12
C LEU A 26 -23.44 10.99 -10.22
N LYS A 27 -22.43 11.87 -10.23
CA LYS A 27 -22.47 13.12 -9.48
C LYS A 27 -23.50 14.09 -10.02
N SER A 28 -23.51 14.33 -11.33
CA SER A 28 -24.42 15.30 -11.97
C SER A 28 -25.89 14.91 -11.84
N THR A 29 -26.18 13.60 -11.75
CA THR A 29 -27.54 13.07 -11.53
C THR A 29 -27.92 12.96 -10.05
N GLY A 30 -27.01 13.29 -9.13
CA GLY A 30 -27.19 13.15 -7.69
C GLY A 30 -27.12 11.72 -7.17
N LEU A 31 -26.89 10.71 -8.03
CA LEU A 31 -26.82 9.30 -7.60
C LEU A 31 -25.56 9.02 -6.77
N LEU A 32 -24.49 9.77 -6.98
CA LEU A 32 -23.24 9.57 -6.22
C LEU A 32 -23.45 9.73 -4.71
N SER A 33 -24.29 10.68 -4.29
CA SER A 33 -24.60 10.92 -2.87
C SER A 33 -25.29 9.75 -2.17
N TYR A 34 -25.98 8.89 -2.91
CA TYR A 34 -26.62 7.67 -2.39
C TYR A 34 -25.72 6.46 -2.45
N ILE A 35 -24.89 6.33 -3.51
CA ILE A 35 -24.05 5.16 -3.74
C ILE A 35 -22.73 5.27 -2.95
N LEU A 36 -22.07 6.43 -3.05
CA LEU A 36 -20.74 6.66 -2.47
C LEU A 36 -20.64 8.10 -1.90
N PRO A 37 -21.42 8.42 -0.85
CA PRO A 37 -21.46 9.75 -0.23
C PRO A 37 -20.10 10.23 0.23
N GLU A 38 -19.19 9.30 0.59
CA GLU A 38 -17.82 9.60 1.00
C GLU A 38 -17.00 10.30 -0.10
N VAL A 39 -17.27 9.98 -1.37
CA VAL A 39 -16.65 10.66 -2.52
C VAL A 39 -17.42 11.93 -2.87
N ASP A 40 -18.74 11.91 -2.77
CA ASP A 40 -19.56 13.07 -3.10
C ASP A 40 -19.19 14.32 -2.27
N VAL A 41 -18.99 14.16 -0.96
CA VAL A 41 -18.60 15.26 -0.08
C VAL A 41 -17.16 15.77 -0.36
N CYS A 42 -16.30 14.97 -0.99
CA CYS A 42 -14.94 15.37 -1.32
C CYS A 42 -14.86 16.57 -2.27
N PHE A 43 -15.87 16.80 -3.11
CA PHE A 43 -15.90 17.92 -4.04
C PHE A 43 -16.09 19.29 -3.35
N SER A 44 -16.41 19.31 -2.06
CA SER A 44 -16.48 20.54 -1.25
C SER A 44 -15.21 20.81 -0.45
N ILE A 45 -14.21 19.92 -0.49
CA ILE A 45 -13.02 20.01 0.36
C ILE A 45 -11.84 20.61 -0.42
N PRO A 46 -11.43 21.86 -0.11
CA PRO A 46 -10.32 22.49 -0.79
C PRO A 46 -8.98 21.84 -0.39
N GLN A 47 -8.06 21.71 -1.36
CA GLN A 47 -6.70 21.25 -1.12
C GLN A 47 -5.64 22.30 -1.46
N LYS A 48 -6.03 23.33 -2.22
CA LYS A 48 -5.10 24.39 -2.62
C LYS A 48 -4.58 25.11 -1.39
N SER A 49 -3.26 25.12 -1.24
CA SER A 49 -2.58 25.66 -0.07
C SER A 49 -1.26 26.32 -0.53
N PRO A 50 -0.80 27.39 0.10
CA PRO A 50 0.49 27.99 -0.22
C PRO A 50 1.61 26.94 -0.23
N LYS A 51 2.49 27.00 -1.23
CA LYS A 51 3.64 26.10 -1.39
C LYS A 51 3.30 24.61 -1.64
N ARG A 52 2.06 24.25 -2.03
CA ARG A 52 1.67 22.89 -2.42
C ARG A 52 1.16 22.84 -3.85
N HIS A 53 1.40 21.72 -4.53
CA HIS A 53 1.09 21.55 -5.97
C HIS A 53 -0.35 21.09 -6.26
N HIS A 54 -1.24 21.05 -5.24
CA HIS A 54 -2.64 20.67 -5.49
C HIS A 54 -3.39 21.80 -6.21
N ILE A 55 -3.92 21.50 -7.38
CA ILE A 55 -4.67 22.45 -8.23
C ILE A 55 -6.18 22.28 -8.13
N TYR A 56 -6.66 21.13 -7.62
CA TYR A 56 -8.06 20.73 -7.53
C TYR A 56 -8.53 20.64 -6.08
N ASP A 57 -9.85 20.63 -5.85
CA ASP A 57 -10.46 20.09 -4.63
C ASP A 57 -10.23 18.57 -4.51
N VAL A 58 -10.57 17.97 -3.34
CA VAL A 58 -10.33 16.53 -3.13
C VAL A 58 -11.13 15.68 -4.11
N GLY A 59 -12.41 16.00 -4.36
CA GLY A 59 -13.26 15.20 -5.25
C GLY A 59 -12.80 15.22 -6.70
N THR A 60 -12.49 16.42 -7.22
CA THR A 60 -11.92 16.57 -8.57
C THR A 60 -10.59 15.84 -8.70
N HIS A 61 -9.72 15.92 -7.68
CA HIS A 61 -8.46 15.16 -7.64
C HIS A 61 -8.72 13.65 -7.74
N LEU A 62 -9.66 13.10 -6.96
CA LEU A 62 -10.00 11.67 -6.99
C LEU A 62 -10.46 11.21 -8.38
N VAL A 63 -11.31 12.01 -9.05
CA VAL A 63 -11.76 11.70 -10.41
C VAL A 63 -10.63 11.81 -11.42
N MET A 64 -9.77 12.82 -11.30
CA MET A 64 -8.60 12.97 -12.18
C MET A 64 -7.57 11.85 -11.96
N ALA A 65 -7.39 11.38 -10.72
CA ALA A 65 -6.59 10.21 -10.44
C ALA A 65 -7.19 8.94 -11.09
N LEU A 66 -8.51 8.72 -10.95
CA LEU A 66 -9.19 7.61 -11.59
C LEU A 66 -9.03 7.63 -13.11
N LYS A 67 -9.21 8.80 -13.74
CA LYS A 67 -9.04 8.98 -15.19
C LYS A 67 -7.67 8.53 -15.68
N ASN A 68 -6.64 8.73 -14.89
CA ASN A 68 -5.25 8.45 -15.23
C ASN A 68 -4.72 7.16 -14.59
N CYS A 69 -5.59 6.31 -14.05
CA CYS A 69 -5.17 5.04 -13.46
C CYS A 69 -4.75 4.05 -14.55
N PRO A 70 -3.48 3.58 -14.56
CA PRO A 70 -3.00 2.66 -15.58
C PRO A 70 -3.66 1.28 -15.52
N SER A 71 -4.13 0.88 -14.34
CA SER A 71 -4.76 -0.42 -14.13
C SER A 71 -6.17 -0.46 -14.70
N TYR A 72 -6.56 -1.61 -15.30
CA TYR A 72 -7.95 -1.92 -15.69
C TYR A 72 -8.67 -2.74 -14.62
N ASP A 73 -8.00 -3.15 -13.56
CA ASP A 73 -8.63 -3.87 -12.44
C ASP A 73 -9.61 -2.94 -11.69
N PRO A 74 -10.90 -3.31 -11.57
CA PRO A 74 -11.92 -2.44 -10.99
C PRO A 74 -11.68 -2.16 -9.51
N ILE A 75 -11.04 -3.06 -8.76
CA ILE A 75 -10.74 -2.83 -7.35
C ILE A 75 -9.59 -1.85 -7.18
N THR A 76 -8.59 -1.89 -8.05
CA THR A 76 -7.50 -0.90 -8.08
C THR A 76 -8.02 0.48 -8.46
N ARG A 77 -8.92 0.56 -9.46
CA ARG A 77 -9.62 1.80 -9.83
C ARG A 77 -10.55 2.29 -8.72
N PHE A 78 -11.22 1.38 -8.01
CA PHE A 78 -12.00 1.75 -6.84
C PHE A 78 -11.12 2.32 -5.73
N ALA A 79 -9.99 1.66 -5.42
CA ALA A 79 -9.04 2.19 -4.46
C ALA A 79 -8.52 3.57 -4.87
N THR A 80 -8.22 3.78 -6.16
CA THR A 80 -7.80 5.07 -6.71
C THR A 80 -8.88 6.14 -6.52
N LEU A 81 -10.17 5.81 -6.74
CA LEU A 81 -11.28 6.74 -6.54
C LEU A 81 -11.47 7.15 -5.08
N ILE A 82 -11.11 6.28 -4.12
CA ILE A 82 -11.38 6.54 -2.69
C ILE A 82 -10.12 6.72 -1.83
N HIS A 83 -8.91 6.77 -2.40
CA HIS A 83 -7.69 6.78 -1.61
C HIS A 83 -7.61 7.94 -0.61
N ASP A 84 -8.16 9.08 -0.97
CA ASP A 84 -8.09 10.33 -0.22
C ASP A 84 -9.38 10.73 0.52
N ILE A 85 -10.42 9.88 0.57
CA ILE A 85 -11.69 10.20 1.25
C ILE A 85 -11.51 10.54 2.73
N GLY A 86 -10.46 10.03 3.37
CA GLY A 86 -10.12 10.36 4.75
C GLY A 86 -9.81 11.84 4.97
N LYS A 87 -9.45 12.58 3.91
CA LYS A 87 -9.16 14.02 3.97
C LYS A 87 -10.35 14.84 4.47
N VAL A 88 -11.59 14.42 4.20
CA VAL A 88 -12.80 15.09 4.68
C VAL A 88 -12.80 15.22 6.20
N LYS A 89 -12.47 14.13 6.91
CA LYS A 89 -12.47 14.10 8.39
C LYS A 89 -11.19 14.65 9.01
N THR A 90 -10.12 14.75 8.24
CA THR A 90 -8.81 15.19 8.74
C THR A 90 -8.43 16.60 8.25
N PHE A 91 -9.34 17.26 7.56
CA PHE A 91 -9.17 18.65 7.11
C PHE A 91 -8.86 19.56 8.30
N ARG A 92 -7.78 20.32 8.18
CA ARG A 92 -7.43 21.41 9.09
C ARG A 92 -6.86 22.56 8.27
N LYS A 93 -7.33 23.77 8.55
CA LYS A 93 -6.80 25.01 7.98
C LYS A 93 -6.24 25.85 9.10
N ASP A 94 -4.98 26.24 8.98
CA ASP A 94 -4.35 27.19 9.89
C ASP A 94 -4.76 28.61 9.49
N GLU A 95 -5.36 29.35 10.40
CA GLU A 95 -5.92 30.69 10.13
C GLU A 95 -4.83 31.75 9.83
N LYS A 96 -3.62 31.56 10.35
CA LYS A 96 -2.53 32.54 10.18
C LYS A 96 -1.75 32.30 8.89
N THR A 97 -1.50 31.05 8.57
CA THR A 97 -0.67 30.66 7.43
C THR A 97 -1.47 30.23 6.20
N GLU A 98 -2.79 30.13 6.32
CA GLU A 98 -3.69 29.60 5.29
C GLU A 98 -3.36 28.15 4.87
N LEU A 99 -2.51 27.45 5.63
CA LEU A 99 -1.98 26.15 5.29
C LEU A 99 -3.03 25.09 5.59
N ILE A 100 -3.37 24.28 4.58
CA ILE A 100 -4.30 23.15 4.70
C ILE A 100 -3.48 21.89 4.94
N THR A 101 -3.90 21.09 5.92
CA THR A 101 -3.27 19.81 6.28
C THR A 101 -4.32 18.70 6.45
N PHE A 102 -3.88 17.44 6.25
CA PHE A 102 -4.74 16.25 6.29
C PHE A 102 -4.00 15.10 7.00
N TYR A 103 -3.44 15.34 8.18
CA TYR A 103 -2.66 14.32 8.89
C TYR A 103 -3.48 13.07 9.18
N ASN A 104 -2.87 11.89 8.93
CA ASN A 104 -3.46 10.56 9.14
C ASN A 104 -4.73 10.29 8.29
N HIS A 105 -4.90 10.96 7.15
CA HIS A 105 -6.05 10.70 6.27
C HIS A 105 -6.05 9.26 5.73
N GLU A 106 -4.87 8.65 5.54
CA GLU A 106 -4.72 7.25 5.12
C GLU A 106 -5.28 6.28 6.17
N VAL A 107 -5.10 6.58 7.48
CA VAL A 107 -5.64 5.76 8.57
C VAL A 107 -7.17 5.87 8.63
N VAL A 108 -7.68 7.07 8.47
CA VAL A 108 -9.14 7.34 8.42
C VAL A 108 -9.73 6.73 7.16
N GLY A 109 -9.08 6.92 6.01
CA GLY A 109 -9.47 6.34 4.72
C GLY A 109 -9.52 4.82 4.76
N LYS A 110 -8.53 4.16 5.38
CA LYS A 110 -8.50 2.70 5.57
C LYS A 110 -9.75 2.20 6.32
N LYS A 111 -10.17 2.89 7.38
CA LYS A 111 -11.38 2.54 8.13
C LYS A 111 -12.65 2.72 7.28
N GLN A 112 -12.73 3.82 6.53
CA GLN A 112 -13.85 4.09 5.63
C GLN A 112 -13.90 3.07 4.47
N ALA A 113 -12.76 2.73 3.86
CA ALA A 113 -12.67 1.73 2.81
C ALA A 113 -13.20 0.36 3.28
N LYS A 114 -12.95 -0.03 4.53
CA LYS A 114 -13.52 -1.25 5.11
C LYS A 114 -15.05 -1.20 5.16
N ILE A 115 -15.63 -0.09 5.61
CA ILE A 115 -17.09 0.10 5.69
C ILE A 115 -17.69 0.10 4.28
N ILE A 116 -17.05 0.77 3.32
CA ILE A 116 -17.47 0.80 1.92
C ILE A 116 -17.44 -0.62 1.32
N ALA A 117 -16.35 -1.37 1.53
CA ALA A 117 -16.22 -2.75 1.04
C ALA A 117 -17.34 -3.66 1.57
N ASP A 118 -17.71 -3.51 2.85
CA ASP A 118 -18.81 -4.28 3.47
C ASP A 118 -20.18 -3.84 2.90
N ARG A 119 -20.40 -2.55 2.70
CA ARG A 119 -21.60 -2.00 2.07
C ARG A 119 -21.77 -2.51 0.64
N PHE A 120 -20.70 -2.49 -0.15
CA PHE A 120 -20.68 -3.00 -1.53
C PHE A 120 -20.65 -4.53 -1.61
N LYS A 121 -20.67 -5.25 -0.48
CA LYS A 121 -20.64 -6.73 -0.47
C LYS A 121 -19.46 -7.30 -1.27
N LEU A 122 -18.29 -6.66 -1.18
CA LEU A 122 -17.08 -7.17 -1.83
C LEU A 122 -16.65 -8.50 -1.22
N SER A 123 -16.08 -9.38 -2.04
CA SER A 123 -15.46 -10.61 -1.53
C SER A 123 -14.29 -10.29 -0.59
N ASN A 124 -13.90 -11.24 0.27
CA ASN A 124 -12.79 -11.05 1.20
C ASN A 124 -11.49 -10.62 0.49
N LYS A 125 -11.19 -11.20 -0.68
CA LYS A 125 -10.02 -10.85 -1.48
C LYS A 125 -10.11 -9.41 -2.02
N GLN A 126 -11.26 -9.02 -2.56
CA GLN A 126 -11.49 -7.66 -3.06
C GLN A 126 -11.43 -6.63 -1.93
N LYS A 127 -12.03 -6.95 -0.77
CA LYS A 127 -11.99 -6.10 0.43
C LYS A 127 -10.57 -5.91 0.93
N ASP A 128 -9.80 -7.00 1.05
CA ASP A 128 -8.40 -6.96 1.50
C ASP A 128 -7.56 -6.06 0.57
N LYS A 129 -7.69 -6.26 -0.75
CA LYS A 129 -7.03 -5.43 -1.76
C LYS A 129 -7.40 -3.95 -1.62
N LEU A 130 -8.70 -3.63 -1.59
CA LEU A 130 -9.20 -2.27 -1.48
C LEU A 130 -8.67 -1.56 -0.22
N VAL A 131 -8.80 -2.21 0.93
CA VAL A 131 -8.40 -1.67 2.24
C VAL A 131 -6.88 -1.48 2.33
N THR A 132 -6.12 -2.42 1.75
CA THR A 132 -4.65 -2.34 1.71
C THR A 132 -4.21 -1.17 0.84
N LEU A 133 -4.73 -1.05 -0.38
CA LEU A 133 -4.36 0.03 -1.29
C LEU A 133 -4.68 1.41 -0.71
N VAL A 134 -5.87 1.59 -0.15
CA VAL A 134 -6.26 2.86 0.49
C VAL A 134 -5.43 3.15 1.74
N GLY A 135 -5.14 2.14 2.55
CA GLY A 135 -4.40 2.34 3.80
C GLY A 135 -2.91 2.60 3.64
N GLU A 136 -2.31 2.10 2.57
CA GLU A 136 -0.85 2.13 2.35
C GLU A 136 -0.46 3.09 1.20
N HIS A 137 -1.41 3.84 0.59
CA HIS A 137 -1.14 4.68 -0.58
C HIS A 137 -0.13 5.79 -0.29
N GLN A 138 -0.06 6.29 0.95
CA GLN A 138 0.85 7.35 1.35
C GLN A 138 2.20 6.78 1.83
N PHE A 139 2.97 6.21 0.93
CA PHE A 139 4.30 5.72 1.24
C PHE A 139 5.41 6.70 0.83
N THR A 140 6.46 6.73 1.64
CA THR A 140 7.62 7.59 1.40
C THR A 140 8.49 7.04 0.28
N VAL A 141 8.90 7.91 -0.62
CA VAL A 141 9.83 7.60 -1.72
C VAL A 141 11.01 8.56 -1.66
N THR A 142 12.11 8.09 -1.08
CA THR A 142 13.37 8.83 -1.00
C THR A 142 14.55 7.94 -1.38
N GLU A 143 15.66 8.56 -1.79
CA GLU A 143 16.93 7.89 -2.05
C GLU A 143 17.53 7.24 -0.78
N LEU A 144 17.14 7.71 0.40
CA LEU A 144 17.66 7.26 1.69
C LEU A 144 16.93 6.04 2.27
N LEU A 145 15.90 5.52 1.58
CA LEU A 145 15.20 4.32 2.04
C LEU A 145 16.15 3.13 2.15
N THR A 146 16.16 2.48 3.32
CA THR A 146 16.92 1.25 3.51
C THR A 146 16.17 0.06 2.91
N ASP A 147 16.89 -1.02 2.58
CA ASP A 147 16.26 -2.28 2.12
C ASP A 147 15.27 -2.84 3.15
N LYS A 148 15.56 -2.65 4.44
CA LYS A 148 14.64 -3.01 5.54
C LYS A 148 13.31 -2.24 5.44
N ALA A 149 13.35 -0.96 5.11
CA ALA A 149 12.14 -0.15 4.91
C ALA A 149 11.35 -0.61 3.67
N ILE A 150 12.05 -0.90 2.56
CA ILE A 150 11.44 -1.44 1.34
C ILE A 150 10.79 -2.81 1.61
N ARG A 151 11.46 -3.72 2.35
CA ARG A 151 10.87 -5.01 2.73
C ARG A 151 9.64 -4.85 3.62
N ARG A 152 9.64 -3.86 4.53
CA ARG A 152 8.46 -3.55 5.36
C ARG A 152 7.30 -3.11 4.48
N PHE A 153 7.55 -2.22 3.54
CA PHE A 153 6.56 -1.77 2.56
C PHE A 153 6.00 -2.94 1.74
N ILE A 154 6.86 -3.82 1.20
CA ILE A 154 6.40 -5.01 0.46
C ILE A 154 5.53 -5.92 1.34
N ARG A 155 5.83 -6.03 2.63
CA ARG A 155 5.03 -6.82 3.58
C ARG A 155 3.68 -6.18 3.90
N SER A 156 3.62 -4.85 4.05
CA SER A 156 2.35 -4.15 4.34
C SER A 156 1.41 -4.15 3.13
N VAL A 157 1.95 -4.02 1.91
CA VAL A 157 1.16 -4.04 0.67
C VAL A 157 0.89 -5.46 0.17
N THR A 158 1.72 -6.44 0.53
CA THR A 158 1.85 -7.77 -0.06
C THR A 158 2.42 -7.76 -1.49
N LYS A 159 3.07 -8.88 -1.89
CA LYS A 159 3.63 -8.97 -3.25
C LYS A 159 2.56 -8.90 -4.35
N GLU A 160 1.39 -9.43 -4.06
CA GLU A 160 0.27 -9.51 -5.00
C GLU A 160 -0.22 -8.12 -5.44
N TYR A 161 -0.23 -7.14 -4.52
CA TYR A 161 -0.79 -5.80 -4.79
C TYR A 161 0.26 -4.73 -5.08
N LEU A 162 1.55 -5.10 -5.22
CA LEU A 162 2.62 -4.12 -5.44
C LEU A 162 2.44 -3.32 -6.73
N GLN A 163 2.06 -3.99 -7.84
CA GLN A 163 1.82 -3.30 -9.10
C GLN A 163 0.62 -2.37 -9.00
N ASP A 164 -0.48 -2.83 -8.39
CA ASP A 164 -1.67 -2.01 -8.16
C ASP A 164 -1.37 -0.77 -7.32
N MET A 165 -0.51 -0.90 -6.31
CA MET A 165 -0.06 0.24 -5.49
C MET A 165 0.77 1.24 -6.29
N LEU A 166 1.63 0.77 -7.20
CA LEU A 166 2.41 1.62 -8.09
C LEU A 166 1.52 2.32 -9.13
N ASP A 167 0.49 1.64 -9.61
CA ASP A 167 -0.49 2.20 -10.53
C ASP A 167 -1.33 3.28 -9.84
N LEU A 168 -1.81 3.02 -8.61
CA LEU A 168 -2.48 4.02 -7.78
C LEU A 168 -1.57 5.24 -7.54
N ARG A 169 -0.28 5.01 -7.19
CA ARG A 169 0.67 6.10 -6.99
C ARG A 169 0.89 6.94 -8.24
N THR A 170 0.93 6.31 -9.41
CA THR A 170 1.05 7.00 -10.71
C THR A 170 -0.20 7.84 -10.97
N ALA A 171 -1.38 7.26 -10.74
CA ALA A 171 -2.67 7.92 -10.88
C ALA A 171 -2.81 9.15 -9.97
N ASP A 172 -2.49 9.02 -8.68
CA ASP A 172 -2.48 10.09 -7.68
C ASP A 172 -1.58 11.26 -8.10
N ARG A 173 -0.36 10.96 -8.57
CA ARG A 173 0.58 11.99 -9.05
C ARG A 173 0.01 12.78 -10.22
N ILE A 174 -0.51 12.10 -11.24
CA ILE A 174 -1.11 12.75 -12.41
C ILE A 174 -2.37 13.54 -12.00
N GLY A 175 -3.22 12.95 -11.16
CA GLY A 175 -4.40 13.60 -10.60
C GLY A 175 -4.10 14.85 -9.79
N SER A 176 -2.89 14.96 -9.23
CA SER A 176 -2.40 16.17 -8.53
C SER A 176 -1.75 17.19 -9.48
N GLY A 177 -1.67 16.92 -10.80
CA GLY A 177 -0.99 17.76 -11.79
C GLY A 177 0.52 17.54 -11.87
N ALA A 178 1.05 16.47 -11.23
CA ALA A 178 2.46 16.12 -11.31
C ALA A 178 2.74 15.18 -12.50
N THR A 179 4.02 14.98 -12.82
CA THR A 179 4.44 13.97 -13.81
C THR A 179 4.17 12.55 -13.32
N PRO A 180 3.91 11.59 -14.22
CA PRO A 180 3.60 10.19 -13.85
C PRO A 180 4.66 9.54 -12.96
N THR A 181 5.91 9.93 -13.12
CA THR A 181 7.03 9.39 -12.37
C THR A 181 7.99 10.48 -11.91
N SER A 182 8.99 10.10 -11.14
CA SER A 182 10.15 10.92 -10.77
C SER A 182 11.35 9.99 -10.62
N TRP A 183 12.57 10.54 -10.71
CA TRP A 183 13.79 9.75 -10.55
C TRP A 183 13.82 8.96 -9.22
N ARG A 184 13.24 9.51 -8.14
CA ARG A 184 13.10 8.80 -6.86
C ARG A 184 12.13 7.62 -6.94
N LEU A 185 11.00 7.81 -7.63
CA LEU A 185 10.03 6.72 -7.82
C LEU A 185 10.61 5.62 -8.71
N ASP A 186 11.36 5.98 -9.74
CA ASP A 186 12.02 5.02 -10.61
C ASP A 186 13.14 4.26 -9.88
N LEU A 187 13.92 4.94 -9.04
CA LEU A 187 14.88 4.31 -8.15
C LEU A 187 14.19 3.34 -7.18
N PHE A 188 13.07 3.76 -6.59
CA PHE A 188 12.27 2.91 -5.69
C PHE A 188 11.76 1.65 -6.39
N LYS A 189 11.21 1.78 -7.61
CA LYS A 189 10.77 0.64 -8.44
C LYS A 189 11.92 -0.35 -8.71
N LYS A 190 13.10 0.15 -9.07
CA LYS A 190 14.30 -0.70 -9.26
C LYS A 190 14.65 -1.44 -7.98
N ARG A 191 14.72 -0.75 -6.86
CA ARG A 191 15.04 -1.35 -5.55
C ARG A 191 13.98 -2.33 -5.07
N LEU A 192 12.69 -2.12 -5.37
CA LEU A 192 11.64 -3.11 -5.11
C LEU A 192 11.96 -4.45 -5.78
N ILE A 193 12.44 -4.43 -7.04
CA ILE A 193 12.81 -5.65 -7.77
C ILE A 193 14.06 -6.29 -7.15
N GLU A 194 15.08 -5.51 -6.84
CA GLU A 194 16.35 -5.99 -6.29
C GLU A 194 16.17 -6.65 -4.91
N VAL A 195 15.40 -5.97 -4.03
CA VAL A 195 15.12 -6.46 -2.69
C VAL A 195 14.32 -7.78 -2.72
N GLN A 196 13.49 -8.01 -3.73
CA GLN A 196 12.73 -9.26 -3.88
C GLN A 196 13.58 -10.44 -4.37
N LYS A 197 14.75 -10.20 -4.96
CA LYS A 197 15.70 -11.26 -5.35
C LYS A 197 16.40 -11.91 -4.15
N GLN A 198 16.41 -11.24 -3.00
CA GLN A 198 16.97 -11.75 -1.75
C GLN A 198 15.89 -12.47 -0.92
N PRO A 199 16.26 -13.29 0.10
CA PRO A 199 15.30 -13.94 0.98
C PRO A 199 14.33 -12.94 1.59
N PHE A 200 13.06 -13.25 1.47
CA PHE A 200 11.97 -12.36 1.88
C PHE A 200 11.21 -12.87 3.10
N GLN A 201 11.21 -14.18 3.30
CA GLN A 201 10.56 -14.88 4.40
C GLN A 201 11.55 -15.87 5.04
N ILE A 202 11.30 -16.26 6.28
CA ILE A 202 12.14 -17.22 6.99
C ILE A 202 12.30 -18.52 6.20
N LYS A 203 11.24 -18.97 5.49
CA LYS A 203 11.29 -20.15 4.63
C LYS A 203 12.21 -20.02 3.42
N ASP A 204 12.64 -18.81 3.07
CA ASP A 204 13.57 -18.56 1.96
C ASP A 204 15.03 -18.74 2.39
N LEU A 205 15.30 -18.94 3.69
CA LEU A 205 16.63 -19.33 4.18
C LEU A 205 17.06 -20.66 3.57
N LYS A 206 18.33 -20.79 3.29
CA LYS A 206 18.93 -22.04 2.76
C LYS A 206 19.16 -23.12 3.83
N ILE A 207 18.56 -22.95 5.00
CA ILE A 207 18.46 -23.93 6.07
C ILE A 207 17.03 -23.93 6.62
N ASP A 208 16.64 -25.05 7.20
CA ASP A 208 15.32 -25.23 7.81
C ASP A 208 15.39 -25.48 9.33
N GLY A 209 14.21 -25.67 9.96
CA GLY A 209 14.10 -25.94 11.38
C GLY A 209 14.74 -27.26 11.79
N ASN A 210 14.78 -28.29 10.92
CA ASN A 210 15.39 -29.58 11.21
C ASN A 210 16.92 -29.47 11.33
N GLU A 211 17.53 -28.69 10.45
CA GLU A 211 18.96 -28.42 10.48
C GLU A 211 19.35 -27.63 11.73
N VAL A 212 18.54 -26.62 12.10
CA VAL A 212 18.72 -25.87 13.36
C VAL A 212 18.64 -26.80 14.57
N MET A 213 17.62 -27.66 14.64
CA MET A 213 17.45 -28.64 15.74
C MET A 213 18.62 -29.60 15.82
N LYS A 214 19.11 -30.11 14.68
CA LYS A 214 20.23 -31.04 14.61
C LYS A 214 21.52 -30.43 15.11
N ILE A 215 21.84 -29.20 14.70
CA ILE A 215 23.08 -28.52 15.07
C ILE A 215 23.05 -28.09 16.54
N LEU A 216 21.98 -27.38 16.93
CA LEU A 216 21.88 -26.84 18.28
C LEU A 216 21.44 -27.89 19.34
N LYS A 217 21.14 -29.13 18.89
CA LYS A 217 20.67 -30.24 19.77
C LYS A 217 19.44 -29.83 20.60
N ILE A 218 18.54 -29.04 20.03
CA ILE A 218 17.31 -28.55 20.70
C ILE A 218 16.08 -29.27 20.15
N LYS A 219 15.04 -29.40 21.01
CA LYS A 219 13.76 -30.00 20.65
C LYS A 219 12.91 -29.02 19.79
N PRO A 220 11.96 -29.53 18.96
CA PRO A 220 10.99 -28.70 18.24
C PRO A 220 10.28 -27.73 19.21
N GLY A 221 10.14 -26.47 18.80
CA GLY A 221 9.48 -25.48 19.61
C GLY A 221 9.86 -24.03 19.25
N ARG A 222 9.41 -23.09 20.06
CA ARG A 222 9.59 -21.65 19.84
C ARG A 222 11.06 -21.23 19.64
N LYS A 223 11.99 -21.87 20.36
CA LYS A 223 13.43 -21.61 20.24
C LYS A 223 13.96 -21.78 18.81
N VAL A 224 13.47 -22.79 18.08
CA VAL A 224 13.86 -23.00 16.66
C VAL A 224 13.41 -21.83 15.80
N GLY A 225 12.17 -21.35 15.98
CA GLY A 225 11.64 -20.19 15.28
C GLY A 225 12.41 -18.91 15.58
N ASP A 226 12.79 -18.70 16.84
CA ASP A 226 13.55 -17.53 17.27
C ASP A 226 14.97 -17.51 16.65
N VAL A 227 15.62 -18.67 16.54
CA VAL A 227 16.94 -18.83 15.88
C VAL A 227 16.82 -18.55 14.38
N LEU A 228 15.85 -19.16 13.70
CA LEU A 228 15.61 -18.92 12.27
C LEU A 228 15.30 -17.44 12.00
N LYS A 229 14.54 -16.80 12.88
CA LYS A 229 14.24 -15.37 12.78
C LYS A 229 15.50 -14.51 12.92
N LYS A 230 16.37 -14.80 13.90
CA LYS A 230 17.65 -14.09 14.08
C LYS A 230 18.56 -14.23 12.85
N LEU A 231 18.69 -15.44 12.30
CA LEU A 231 19.46 -15.67 11.06
C LEU A 231 18.86 -14.91 9.88
N PHE A 232 17.54 -14.96 9.73
CA PHE A 232 16.83 -14.22 8.72
C PHE A 232 17.07 -12.70 8.83
N ASP A 233 16.99 -12.14 10.03
CA ASP A 233 17.27 -10.72 10.27
C ASP A 233 18.71 -10.36 9.89
N GLN A 234 19.69 -11.20 10.20
CA GLN A 234 21.10 -10.99 9.81
C GLN A 234 21.31 -11.06 8.28
N VAL A 235 20.63 -12.00 7.60
CA VAL A 235 20.65 -12.08 6.12
C VAL A 235 19.99 -10.84 5.51
N VAL A 236 18.85 -10.42 6.03
CA VAL A 236 18.12 -9.23 5.58
C VAL A 236 18.91 -7.94 5.81
N GLU A 237 19.70 -7.89 6.88
CA GLU A 237 20.58 -6.76 7.18
C GLU A 237 21.90 -6.80 6.38
N GLY A 238 22.11 -7.84 5.56
CA GLY A 238 23.32 -8.00 4.76
C GLY A 238 24.57 -8.38 5.57
N LYS A 239 24.40 -8.75 6.85
CA LYS A 239 25.50 -9.14 7.74
C LYS A 239 26.06 -10.52 7.40
N ILE A 240 25.22 -11.42 6.89
CA ILE A 240 25.60 -12.76 6.45
C ILE A 240 24.91 -13.07 5.12
N LYS A 241 25.54 -13.93 4.30
CA LYS A 241 24.96 -14.40 3.05
C LYS A 241 23.95 -15.52 3.29
N ASN A 242 22.88 -15.58 2.48
CA ASN A 242 21.93 -16.70 2.49
C ASN A 242 22.50 -17.91 1.74
N GLU A 243 23.59 -18.45 2.23
CA GLU A 243 24.24 -19.65 1.73
C GLU A 243 24.26 -20.70 2.84
N LYS A 244 23.97 -21.97 2.50
CA LYS A 244 23.83 -23.04 3.48
C LYS A 244 25.04 -23.13 4.41
N GLN A 245 26.24 -23.15 3.85
CA GLN A 245 27.49 -23.24 4.62
C GLN A 245 27.69 -22.05 5.57
N THR A 246 27.41 -20.84 5.10
CA THR A 246 27.52 -19.62 5.92
C THR A 246 26.57 -19.65 7.10
N LEU A 247 25.30 -20.06 6.86
CA LEU A 247 24.27 -20.14 7.90
C LEU A 247 24.60 -21.23 8.93
N LEU A 248 25.09 -22.41 8.49
CA LEU A 248 25.52 -23.48 9.38
C LEU A 248 26.71 -23.05 10.25
N HIS A 249 27.69 -22.37 9.66
CA HIS A 249 28.87 -21.86 10.40
C HIS A 249 28.47 -20.84 11.48
N VAL A 250 27.50 -19.98 11.21
CA VAL A 250 26.97 -19.03 12.21
C VAL A 250 26.28 -19.76 13.36
N LEU A 251 25.55 -20.84 13.08
CA LEU A 251 24.95 -21.69 14.10
C LEU A 251 25.98 -22.40 14.97
N ASP A 252 27.03 -22.97 14.37
CA ASP A 252 28.12 -23.64 15.12
C ASP A 252 28.85 -22.68 16.04
N LYS A 253 29.11 -21.46 15.63
CA LYS A 253 29.71 -20.43 16.50
C LYS A 253 28.85 -20.05 17.72
N GLN A 254 27.53 -20.23 17.63
CA GLN A 254 26.63 -20.01 18.77
C GLN A 254 26.70 -21.14 19.82
N LEU A 255 27.30 -22.30 19.44
CA LEU A 255 27.54 -23.43 20.35
C LEU A 255 28.88 -23.35 21.07
N SER A 256 29.87 -22.62 20.53
CA SER A 256 31.13 -22.38 21.19
C SER A 256 30.88 -21.33 22.27
N PRO A 257 31.06 -21.66 23.59
CA PRO A 257 31.05 -20.63 24.61
C PRO A 257 32.18 -19.66 24.27
N SER A 258 31.84 -18.38 24.16
CA SER A 258 32.87 -17.34 24.20
C SER A 258 33.75 -17.59 25.42
N GLU A 259 35.00 -17.93 25.17
CA GLU A 259 36.03 -17.83 26.17
C GLU A 259 35.99 -16.41 26.75
N VAL A 260 35.99 -16.37 28.05
CA VAL A 260 36.02 -15.25 28.99
C VAL A 260 36.95 -14.13 28.60
#